data_b31bee5359844942855d76ae35920b83
#
_entry.id   b31bee5359844942855d76ae35920b83
#
_cell.length_a   1.000
_cell.length_b   1.000
_cell.length_c   1.000
_cell.angle_alpha   90.00
_cell.angle_beta   90.00
_cell.angle_gamma   90.00
#
_symmetry.space_group_name_H-M   'P 1'
#
loop_
_entity.id
_entity.type
_entity.pdbx_description
1 polymer ?
#
loop_
_entity_poly.entity_id
_entity_poly.type
_entity_poly.pdbx_seq_one_letter_code
_entity_poly.pdbx_strand_id
1 'polypeptide(L)'
;VFLTDTLEAPGTVPPKLPTFLEPIAEQHKRALQVKSQVPVIVCLGNPPYDRHEAAEETNKARTGGWVRWGDDGTGKGAILKEFLDPAIEAGHGQHVKNLYNLYVYFWRWALWKVFDHKTASGSGIVSFISASSYLEGDAFTGMREYMRRVCDEIWIIDLGGEGRGTRKTENV
;
A
#
# COMPACT_ATOMS: atom_id res chain seq x y z
N VAL A 1 -2.18 7.38 -18.98
CA VAL A 1 -1.54 6.27 -18.23
C VAL A 1 -0.08 6.63 -18.01
N PHE A 2 0.46 6.39 -16.80
CA PHE A 2 1.85 6.67 -16.47
C PHE A 2 2.52 5.42 -15.92
N LEU A 3 3.77 5.19 -16.29
CA LEU A 3 4.61 4.18 -15.69
C LEU A 3 5.27 4.76 -14.43
N THR A 4 5.06 4.14 -13.26
CA THR A 4 5.61 4.60 -12.00
C THR A 4 5.67 3.47 -10.97
N ASP A 5 6.57 3.57 -10.03
CA ASP A 5 6.51 2.78 -8.80
C ASP A 5 5.53 3.44 -7.82
N THR A 6 4.42 2.78 -7.53
CA THR A 6 3.38 3.31 -6.62
C THR A 6 3.93 3.57 -5.22
N LEU A 7 4.85 2.73 -4.75
CA LEU A 7 5.40 2.79 -3.38
C LEU A 7 6.58 3.78 -3.23
N GLU A 8 6.98 4.44 -4.30
CA GLU A 8 7.96 5.52 -4.26
C GLU A 8 7.37 6.76 -3.57
N ALA A 9 8.22 7.50 -2.85
CA ALA A 9 7.82 8.71 -2.14
C ALA A 9 7.20 9.76 -3.09
N PRO A 10 6.09 10.42 -2.72
CA PRO A 10 5.46 11.45 -3.54
C PRO A 10 6.35 12.65 -3.84
N GLY A 11 7.32 12.92 -2.95
CA GLY A 11 8.28 14.02 -3.06
C GLY A 11 9.59 13.68 -3.77
N THR A 12 9.72 12.47 -4.34
CA THR A 12 10.95 12.07 -5.03
C THR A 12 11.26 12.99 -6.20
N VAL A 13 12.52 13.36 -6.32
CA VAL A 13 13.02 14.11 -7.48
C VAL A 13 13.38 13.12 -8.59
N PRO A 14 12.78 13.24 -9.78
CA PRO A 14 13.09 12.34 -10.89
C PRO A 14 14.59 12.36 -11.21
N PRO A 15 15.20 11.20 -11.48
CA PRO A 15 16.59 11.15 -11.89
C PRO A 15 16.79 11.85 -13.25
N LYS A 16 17.93 12.50 -13.42
CA LYS A 16 18.34 13.00 -14.74
C LYS A 16 18.70 11.81 -15.62
N LEU A 17 17.92 11.55 -16.64
CA LEU A 17 18.16 10.49 -17.61
C LEU A 17 18.82 11.03 -18.88
N PRO A 18 19.57 10.20 -19.64
CA PRO A 18 20.03 10.55 -20.98
C PRO A 18 18.86 10.95 -21.90
N THR A 19 19.13 11.82 -22.89
CA THR A 19 18.12 12.41 -23.78
C THR A 19 17.21 11.37 -24.45
N PHE A 20 17.72 10.20 -24.80
CA PHE A 20 16.90 9.14 -25.42
C PHE A 20 15.89 8.50 -24.48
N LEU A 21 16.03 8.70 -23.15
CA LEU A 21 15.09 8.23 -22.10
C LEU A 21 14.20 9.37 -21.57
N GLU A 22 14.29 10.57 -22.14
CA GLU A 22 13.50 11.73 -21.72
C GLU A 22 12.00 11.48 -21.69
N PRO A 23 11.38 10.71 -22.63
CA PRO A 23 9.96 10.37 -22.54
C PRO A 23 9.59 9.58 -21.29
N ILE A 24 10.50 8.71 -20.80
CA ILE A 24 10.29 7.94 -19.55
C ILE A 24 10.39 8.88 -18.34
N ALA A 25 11.38 9.79 -18.35
CA ALA A 25 11.53 10.78 -17.28
C ALA A 25 10.30 11.70 -17.17
N GLU A 26 9.74 12.12 -18.28
CA GLU A 26 8.53 12.95 -18.31
C GLU A 26 7.29 12.19 -17.81
N GLN A 27 7.14 10.92 -18.16
CA GLN A 27 6.08 10.05 -17.64
C GLN A 27 6.18 9.91 -16.11
N HIS A 28 7.38 9.66 -15.61
CA HIS A 28 7.65 9.56 -14.18
C HIS A 28 7.33 10.87 -13.45
N LYS A 29 7.76 12.00 -14.00
CA LYS A 29 7.46 13.33 -13.46
C LYS A 29 5.95 13.59 -13.36
N ARG A 30 5.20 13.26 -14.40
CA ARG A 30 3.72 13.38 -14.40
C ARG A 30 3.08 12.46 -13.36
N ALA A 31 3.58 11.25 -13.21
CA ALA A 31 3.12 10.34 -12.17
C ALA A 31 3.34 10.90 -10.76
N LEU A 32 4.51 11.49 -10.49
CA LEU A 32 4.82 12.16 -9.22
C LEU A 32 3.91 13.38 -8.98
N GLN A 33 3.55 14.14 -10.01
CA GLN A 33 2.56 15.22 -9.89
C GLN A 33 1.19 14.70 -9.46
N VAL A 34 0.73 13.57 -10.03
CA VAL A 34 -0.52 12.93 -9.61
C VAL A 34 -0.44 12.48 -8.16
N LYS A 35 0.66 11.84 -7.75
CA LYS A 35 0.86 11.40 -6.37
C LYS A 35 0.81 12.55 -5.36
N SER A 36 1.41 13.70 -5.69
CA SER A 36 1.65 14.80 -4.75
C SER A 36 0.63 15.93 -4.82
N GLN A 37 -0.05 16.15 -5.96
CA GLN A 37 -0.82 17.36 -6.20
C GLN A 37 -2.27 17.13 -6.66
N VAL A 38 -2.57 15.96 -7.23
CA VAL A 38 -3.90 15.69 -7.77
C VAL A 38 -4.73 14.90 -6.75
N PRO A 39 -5.99 15.32 -6.46
CA PRO A 39 -6.90 14.50 -5.66
C PRO A 39 -7.23 13.20 -6.41
N VAL A 40 -7.21 12.09 -5.68
CA VAL A 40 -7.64 10.78 -6.20
C VAL A 40 -8.87 10.37 -5.42
N ILE A 41 -9.99 10.22 -6.11
CA ILE A 41 -11.28 9.84 -5.50
C ILE A 41 -11.64 8.38 -5.75
N VAL A 42 -10.97 7.72 -6.68
CA VAL A 42 -11.17 6.29 -6.96
C VAL A 42 -9.81 5.62 -7.14
N CYS A 43 -9.56 4.58 -6.36
CA CYS A 43 -8.38 3.74 -6.48
C CYS A 43 -8.82 2.28 -6.64
N LEU A 44 -8.55 1.71 -7.81
CA LEU A 44 -8.90 0.33 -8.16
C LEU A 44 -7.61 -0.45 -8.44
N GLY A 45 -7.57 -1.72 -8.04
CA GLY A 45 -6.39 -2.52 -8.34
C GLY A 45 -6.46 -3.98 -7.93
N ASN A 46 -5.45 -4.70 -8.38
CA ASN A 46 -5.14 -6.05 -7.95
C ASN A 46 -3.65 -6.07 -7.54
N PRO A 47 -3.33 -5.65 -6.31
CA PRO A 47 -1.94 -5.60 -5.86
C PRO A 47 -1.32 -6.99 -5.75
N PRO A 48 -0.01 -7.11 -5.98
CA PRO A 48 0.68 -8.39 -5.84
C PRO A 48 0.68 -8.88 -4.40
N TYR A 49 0.70 -10.23 -4.21
CA TYR A 49 0.62 -10.89 -2.90
C TYR A 49 1.97 -11.38 -2.38
N ASP A 50 3.07 -10.79 -2.84
CA ASP A 50 4.41 -11.22 -2.44
C ASP A 50 4.73 -10.81 -0.99
N ARG A 51 5.21 -11.78 -0.22
CA ARG A 51 5.76 -11.54 1.12
C ARG A 51 7.23 -11.16 1.02
N HIS A 52 7.59 -10.10 1.72
CA HIS A 52 8.97 -9.68 1.90
C HIS A 52 9.34 -9.81 3.39
N GLU A 53 9.79 -11.00 3.78
CA GLU A 53 10.07 -11.31 5.19
C GLU A 53 11.35 -10.65 5.71
N ALA A 54 12.34 -10.45 4.90
CA ALA A 54 13.59 -9.84 5.30
C ALA A 54 13.76 -8.48 4.63
N ALA A 55 14.03 -7.46 5.44
CA ALA A 55 14.57 -6.22 4.97
C ALA A 55 16.03 -6.46 4.55
N GLU A 56 16.28 -6.87 3.34
CA GLU A 56 17.54 -6.55 2.73
C GLU A 56 17.56 -5.02 2.59
N GLU A 57 18.35 -4.36 3.42
CA GLU A 57 18.49 -2.89 3.43
C GLU A 57 18.85 -2.32 2.05
N THR A 58 19.38 -3.15 1.18
CA THR A 58 19.83 -2.80 -0.17
C THR A 58 18.71 -2.65 -1.20
N ASN A 59 17.48 -3.11 -0.92
CA ASN A 59 16.37 -3.02 -1.89
C ASN A 59 15.05 -2.54 -1.25
N LYS A 60 15.06 -1.33 -0.72
CA LYS A 60 13.92 -0.69 -0.04
C LYS A 60 12.66 -0.61 -0.91
N ALA A 61 12.78 -0.50 -2.23
CA ALA A 61 11.64 -0.47 -3.15
C ALA A 61 10.86 -1.79 -3.11
N ARG A 62 11.53 -2.93 -3.10
CA ARG A 62 10.91 -4.27 -2.99
C ARG A 62 10.33 -4.55 -1.60
N THR A 63 10.80 -3.86 -0.56
CA THR A 63 10.38 -4.06 0.82
C THR A 63 9.35 -3.05 1.31
N GLY A 64 8.57 -2.47 0.41
CA GLY A 64 7.46 -1.56 0.75
C GLY A 64 7.76 -0.08 0.58
N GLY A 65 8.93 0.26 0.06
CA GLY A 65 9.30 1.62 -0.33
C GLY A 65 9.01 2.67 0.75
N TRP A 66 8.54 3.82 0.32
CA TRP A 66 8.16 4.92 1.18
C TRP A 66 7.06 4.57 2.21
N VAL A 67 6.12 3.72 1.85
CA VAL A 67 5.02 3.31 2.74
C VAL A 67 5.54 2.69 4.03
N ARG A 68 6.59 1.87 3.93
CA ARG A 68 7.21 1.19 5.06
C ARG A 68 8.33 2.00 5.71
N TRP A 69 9.09 2.77 4.92
CA TRP A 69 10.32 3.38 5.37
C TRP A 69 10.24 4.89 5.60
N GLY A 70 9.17 5.54 5.11
CA GLY A 70 9.00 6.98 5.20
C GLY A 70 9.99 7.77 4.32
N ASP A 71 10.01 9.08 4.49
CA ASP A 71 10.84 9.98 3.69
C ASP A 71 12.35 9.84 4.00
N ASP A 72 12.70 9.55 5.24
CA ASP A 72 14.08 9.43 5.70
C ASP A 72 14.64 8.00 5.61
N GLY A 73 13.81 7.04 5.23
CA GLY A 73 14.18 5.64 5.12
C GLY A 73 14.41 4.92 6.45
N THR A 74 14.06 5.53 7.59
CA THR A 74 14.19 4.91 8.93
C THR A 74 12.94 4.18 9.38
N GLY A 75 11.81 4.45 8.71
CA GLY A 75 10.48 3.98 9.12
C GLY A 75 9.81 4.84 10.19
N LYS A 76 10.50 5.83 10.77
CA LYS A 76 9.97 6.63 11.87
C LYS A 76 8.73 7.45 11.49
N GLY A 77 8.69 7.99 10.28
CA GLY A 77 7.55 8.74 9.73
C GLY A 77 6.73 7.94 8.70
N ALA A 78 6.91 6.62 8.65
CA ALA A 78 6.27 5.77 7.66
C ALA A 78 4.75 5.70 7.87
N ILE A 79 3.99 5.81 6.78
CA ILE A 79 2.52 5.73 6.88
C ILE A 79 2.02 4.33 7.30
N LEU A 80 2.81 3.29 7.11
CA LEU A 80 2.50 1.93 7.57
C LEU A 80 2.32 1.85 9.10
N LYS A 81 2.87 2.78 9.87
CA LYS A 81 2.74 2.81 11.33
C LYS A 81 1.28 2.86 11.80
N GLU A 82 0.39 3.49 11.03
CA GLU A 82 -1.04 3.47 11.30
C GLU A 82 -1.64 2.04 11.36
N PHE A 83 -0.99 1.06 10.72
CA PHE A 83 -1.38 -0.35 10.82
C PHE A 83 -0.56 -1.11 11.85
N LEU A 84 0.71 -0.73 12.07
CA LEU A 84 1.64 -1.43 12.94
C LEU A 84 1.37 -1.11 14.42
N ASP A 85 1.29 0.18 14.76
CA ASP A 85 1.27 0.64 16.14
C ASP A 85 0.04 0.09 16.91
N PRO A 86 -1.20 0.12 16.40
CA PRO A 86 -2.33 -0.47 17.10
C PRO A 86 -2.22 -1.99 17.27
N ALA A 87 -1.62 -2.70 16.31
CA ALA A 87 -1.41 -4.14 16.43
C ALA A 87 -0.37 -4.46 17.54
N ILE A 88 0.67 -3.64 17.68
CA ILE A 88 1.67 -3.77 18.75
C ILE A 88 1.03 -3.46 20.11
N GLU A 89 0.27 -2.38 20.23
CA GLU A 89 -0.43 -1.97 21.44
C GLU A 89 -1.45 -3.01 21.90
N ALA A 90 -2.11 -3.70 20.95
CA ALA A 90 -3.01 -4.82 21.24
C ALA A 90 -2.29 -6.13 21.64
N GLY A 91 -0.95 -6.12 21.75
CA GLY A 91 -0.16 -7.30 22.14
C GLY A 91 0.21 -8.24 20.99
N HIS A 92 -0.09 -7.87 19.75
CA HIS A 92 0.17 -8.70 18.55
C HIS A 92 1.54 -8.44 17.91
N GLY A 93 2.47 -7.79 18.60
CA GLY A 93 3.79 -7.39 18.09
C GLY A 93 4.59 -8.51 17.44
N GLN A 94 4.50 -9.75 17.95
CA GLN A 94 5.16 -10.91 17.35
C GLN A 94 4.64 -11.30 15.96
N HIS A 95 3.45 -10.84 15.59
CA HIS A 95 2.78 -11.17 14.32
C HIS A 95 2.90 -10.07 13.26
N VAL A 96 3.44 -8.89 13.60
CA VAL A 96 3.49 -7.73 12.69
C VAL A 96 4.26 -7.98 11.39
N LYS A 97 5.14 -8.98 11.36
CA LYS A 97 5.80 -9.42 10.12
C LYS A 97 4.82 -9.82 9.00
N ASN A 98 3.58 -10.19 9.35
CA ASN A 98 2.55 -10.51 8.38
C ASN A 98 2.04 -9.26 7.63
N LEU A 99 2.25 -8.06 8.20
CA LEU A 99 1.96 -6.79 7.52
C LEU A 99 3.02 -6.42 6.47
N TYR A 100 4.19 -7.09 6.48
CA TYR A 100 5.24 -6.86 5.49
C TYR A 100 4.95 -7.64 4.20
N ASN A 101 3.87 -7.23 3.54
CA ASN A 101 3.40 -7.82 2.29
C ASN A 101 2.99 -6.71 1.33
N LEU A 102 3.26 -6.89 0.04
CA LEU A 102 3.01 -5.87 -0.98
C LEU A 102 1.55 -5.43 -0.99
N TYR A 103 0.59 -6.35 -0.93
CA TYR A 103 -0.82 -5.94 -0.94
C TYR A 103 -1.19 -5.04 0.24
N VAL A 104 -0.57 -5.23 1.42
CA VAL A 104 -0.80 -4.38 2.60
C VAL A 104 -0.27 -2.97 2.35
N TYR A 105 0.91 -2.85 1.72
CA TYR A 105 1.47 -1.55 1.39
C TYR A 105 0.62 -0.81 0.36
N PHE A 106 0.07 -1.52 -0.63
CA PHE A 106 -0.84 -0.91 -1.60
C PHE A 106 -2.16 -0.48 -0.95
N TRP A 107 -2.73 -1.27 -0.04
CA TRP A 107 -3.89 -0.86 0.75
C TRP A 107 -3.59 0.41 1.55
N ARG A 108 -2.46 0.45 2.27
CA ARG A 108 -2.11 1.63 3.08
C ARG A 108 -1.90 2.87 2.20
N TRP A 109 -1.19 2.71 1.09
CA TRP A 109 -0.97 3.79 0.13
C TRP A 109 -2.29 4.33 -0.44
N ALA A 110 -3.20 3.45 -0.88
CA ALA A 110 -4.47 3.84 -1.47
C ALA A 110 -5.37 4.57 -0.47
N LEU A 111 -5.50 4.04 0.74
CA LEU A 111 -6.27 4.67 1.81
C LEU A 111 -5.68 6.04 2.19
N TRP A 112 -4.35 6.14 2.28
CA TRP A 112 -3.69 7.42 2.50
C TRP A 112 -3.98 8.41 1.37
N LYS A 113 -3.85 7.98 0.12
CA LYS A 113 -4.00 8.87 -1.03
C LYS A 113 -5.43 9.37 -1.18
N VAL A 114 -6.42 8.53 -0.92
CA VAL A 114 -7.83 8.87 -1.08
C VAL A 114 -8.36 9.65 0.12
N PHE A 115 -7.95 9.33 1.34
CA PHE A 115 -8.58 9.87 2.55
C PHE A 115 -7.68 10.79 3.39
N ASP A 116 -6.36 10.54 3.49
CA ASP A 116 -5.47 11.30 4.39
C ASP A 116 -4.61 12.33 3.68
N HIS A 117 -4.37 12.17 2.36
CA HIS A 117 -3.48 13.06 1.65
C HIS A 117 -4.02 14.49 1.66
N LYS A 118 -3.13 15.49 1.74
CA LYS A 118 -3.48 16.93 1.75
C LYS A 118 -4.38 17.39 0.60
N THR A 119 -4.46 16.62 -0.49
CA THR A 119 -5.34 16.86 -1.63
C THR A 119 -6.61 16.01 -1.59
N ALA A 120 -6.81 15.20 -0.56
CA ALA A 120 -8.02 14.37 -0.44
C ALA A 120 -9.27 15.25 -0.37
N SER A 121 -10.34 14.81 -1.05
CA SER A 121 -11.62 15.51 -1.06
C SER A 121 -12.54 15.15 0.12
N GLY A 122 -12.09 14.23 0.99
CA GLY A 122 -12.89 13.71 2.09
C GLY A 122 -13.89 12.62 1.69
N SER A 123 -13.99 12.28 0.40
CA SER A 123 -14.83 11.18 -0.08
C SER A 123 -14.14 10.45 -1.25
N GLY A 124 -14.34 9.14 -1.32
CA GLY A 124 -13.74 8.34 -2.38
C GLY A 124 -13.96 6.85 -2.22
N ILE A 125 -13.42 6.07 -3.15
CA ILE A 125 -13.55 4.62 -3.21
C ILE A 125 -12.17 3.99 -3.37
N VAL A 126 -11.88 3.00 -2.52
CA VAL A 126 -10.75 2.09 -2.70
C VAL A 126 -11.31 0.69 -2.91
N SER A 127 -11.01 0.05 -4.03
CA SER A 127 -11.49 -1.30 -4.36
C SER A 127 -10.34 -2.16 -4.87
N PHE A 128 -10.02 -3.21 -4.12
CA PHE A 128 -8.92 -4.12 -4.46
C PHE A 128 -9.38 -5.57 -4.44
N ILE A 129 -8.86 -6.34 -5.40
CA ILE A 129 -8.78 -7.78 -5.26
C ILE A 129 -7.56 -8.05 -4.38
N SER A 130 -7.74 -8.66 -3.23
CA SER A 130 -6.63 -8.88 -2.30
C SER A 130 -6.78 -10.19 -1.50
N ALA A 131 -5.67 -10.61 -0.85
CA ALA A 131 -5.73 -11.74 0.05
C ALA A 131 -6.67 -11.46 1.23
N SER A 132 -7.41 -12.48 1.69
CA SER A 132 -8.40 -12.38 2.77
C SER A 132 -7.79 -12.37 4.19
N SER A 133 -6.49 -12.65 4.34
CA SER A 133 -5.84 -12.79 5.65
C SER A 133 -5.97 -11.56 6.56
N TYR A 134 -6.22 -10.37 6.00
CA TYR A 134 -6.43 -9.16 6.80
C TYR A 134 -7.79 -9.15 7.54
N LEU A 135 -8.74 -9.99 7.14
CA LEU A 135 -10.06 -10.05 7.77
C LEU A 135 -10.02 -10.62 9.18
N GLU A 136 -9.17 -11.61 9.44
CA GLU A 136 -9.16 -12.36 10.70
C GLU A 136 -7.82 -12.32 11.43
N GLY A 137 -6.70 -12.16 10.73
CA GLY A 137 -5.36 -12.23 11.32
C GLY A 137 -5.11 -11.15 12.38
N ASP A 138 -4.54 -11.54 13.53
CA ASP A 138 -4.24 -10.66 14.67
C ASP A 138 -3.31 -9.50 14.28
N ALA A 139 -2.32 -9.76 13.43
CA ALA A 139 -1.42 -8.73 12.92
C ALA A 139 -2.14 -7.58 12.22
N PHE A 140 -3.31 -7.85 11.64
CA PHE A 140 -4.06 -6.88 10.85
C PHE A 140 -5.08 -6.07 11.67
N THR A 141 -5.03 -6.16 12.99
CA THR A 141 -5.93 -5.39 13.88
C THR A 141 -5.88 -3.90 13.57
N GLY A 142 -4.69 -3.31 13.48
CA GLY A 142 -4.52 -1.90 13.15
C GLY A 142 -5.01 -1.54 11.74
N MET A 143 -4.83 -2.43 10.75
CA MET A 143 -5.37 -2.21 9.40
C MET A 143 -6.91 -2.16 9.43
N ARG A 144 -7.57 -3.11 10.11
CA ARG A 144 -9.03 -3.14 10.24
C ARG A 144 -9.56 -1.92 11.01
N GLU A 145 -8.89 -1.53 12.08
CA GLU A 145 -9.25 -0.35 12.88
C GLU A 145 -9.15 0.91 12.02
N TYR A 146 -8.06 1.07 11.31
CA TYR A 146 -7.86 2.20 10.42
C TYR A 146 -8.96 2.28 9.35
N MET A 147 -9.28 1.17 8.68
CA MET A 147 -10.35 1.12 7.67
C MET A 147 -11.70 1.54 8.26
N ARG A 148 -12.07 1.05 9.45
CA ARG A 148 -13.31 1.44 10.11
C ARG A 148 -13.36 2.91 10.51
N ARG A 149 -12.20 3.52 10.74
CA ARG A 149 -12.10 4.94 11.10
C ARG A 149 -12.28 5.86 9.91
N VAL A 150 -11.78 5.46 8.73
CA VAL A 150 -11.72 6.34 7.55
C VAL A 150 -12.79 6.05 6.50
N CYS A 151 -13.43 4.88 6.54
CA CYS A 151 -14.46 4.49 5.60
C CYS A 151 -15.83 4.47 6.27
N ASP A 152 -16.83 5.08 5.65
CA ASP A 152 -18.23 5.03 6.07
C ASP A 152 -18.81 3.64 5.81
N GLU A 153 -18.41 2.99 4.71
CA GLU A 153 -18.86 1.67 4.31
C GLU A 153 -17.68 0.78 3.90
N ILE A 154 -17.72 -0.49 4.28
CA ILE A 154 -16.75 -1.52 3.89
C ILE A 154 -17.52 -2.70 3.31
N TRP A 155 -17.27 -3.00 2.03
CA TRP A 155 -17.89 -4.11 1.32
C TRP A 155 -16.85 -5.20 1.09
N ILE A 156 -17.20 -6.44 1.42
CA ILE A 156 -16.34 -7.61 1.25
C ILE A 156 -17.10 -8.60 0.37
N ILE A 157 -16.50 -8.95 -0.76
CA ILE A 157 -17.01 -9.96 -1.67
C ILE A 157 -16.04 -11.13 -1.64
N ASP A 158 -16.48 -12.27 -1.10
CA ASP A 158 -15.68 -13.49 -1.10
C ASP A 158 -15.71 -14.10 -2.51
N LEU A 159 -14.54 -14.18 -3.14
CA LEU A 159 -14.35 -14.78 -4.46
C LEU A 159 -14.04 -16.27 -4.40
N GLY A 160 -14.12 -16.89 -3.22
CA GLY A 160 -13.85 -18.31 -3.04
C GLY A 160 -12.42 -18.74 -3.24
N GLY A 161 -11.47 -17.80 -3.22
CA GLY A 161 -10.04 -18.07 -3.31
C GLY A 161 -9.49 -18.62 -2.01
N GLU A 162 -8.82 -19.76 -2.02
CA GLU A 162 -8.18 -20.32 -0.84
C GLU A 162 -6.77 -19.78 -0.63
N GLY A 163 -6.53 -19.20 0.56
CA GLY A 163 -5.20 -19.06 1.09
C GLY A 163 -4.73 -20.39 1.69
N ARG A 164 -3.70 -21.00 1.15
CA ARG A 164 -2.97 -22.16 1.72
C ARG A 164 -3.85 -23.32 2.21
N GLY A 165 -4.41 -24.07 1.32
CA GLY A 165 -5.10 -25.33 1.60
C GLY A 165 -5.16 -26.19 0.34
N THR A 166 -5.33 -27.51 0.53
CA THR A 166 -5.33 -28.54 -0.51
C THR A 166 -6.56 -28.56 -1.42
N ARG A 167 -7.42 -27.55 -1.38
CA ARG A 167 -8.56 -27.44 -2.28
C ARG A 167 -8.18 -26.71 -3.56
N LYS A 168 -8.57 -27.29 -4.69
CA LYS A 168 -8.42 -26.66 -6.01
C LYS A 168 -9.29 -25.41 -6.06
N THR A 169 -8.70 -24.27 -6.33
CA THR A 169 -9.42 -23.04 -6.72
C THR A 169 -10.19 -23.33 -8.00
N GLU A 170 -11.49 -23.24 -7.97
CA GLU A 170 -12.26 -23.08 -9.20
C GLU A 170 -12.05 -21.62 -9.64
N ASN A 171 -11.23 -21.46 -10.68
CA ASN A 171 -11.08 -20.17 -11.32
C ASN A 171 -12.39 -19.87 -12.05
N VAL A 172 -13.08 -18.81 -11.64
CA VAL A 172 -14.14 -18.19 -12.41
C VAL A 172 -13.54 -17.29 -13.48
#